data_142434e5fb9dbbe3d43b8930f1bc515d
#
_entry.id   142434e5fb9dbbe3d43b8930f1bc515d
#
_cell.length_a   1.000
_cell.length_b   1.000
_cell.length_c   1.000
_cell.angle_alpha   90.00
_cell.angle_beta   90.00
_cell.angle_gamma   90.00
#
_symmetry.space_group_name_H-M   'P 1'
#
loop_
_entity.id
_entity.type
_entity.pdbx_description
1 polymer ?
#
loop_
_entity_poly.entity_id
_entity_poly.type
_entity_poly.pdbx_seq_one_letter_code
_entity_poly.pdbx_strand_id
1 'polypeptide(L)'
;RMYQMNFSYSKQTLLRPQKEKYLSTFFIALFVAAALFVPYMIMGEGYFTFYGDFNVQQIPFYMQCHKAVKSGNIFWSWTTDLGANFIGSYSFYLLGSPFFWLTIPFPNWMVPYLMGPLLILKFACAAFTSYFYIRRFTRTPQAARLGALLYAFSGFSIYNIFFNHFHEAIIAFPVLLLALEQLITENRRMVFALSVALCAVTNYFFFFGMVVFTVIYFLSLIHISE
;
A
#
# COMPACT_ATOMS: atom_id res chain seq x y z
N ARG A 1 28.35 17.95 -19.38
CA ARG A 1 27.12 18.45 -20.00
C ARG A 1 26.04 17.43 -19.71
N MET A 2 25.28 17.69 -18.64
CA MET A 2 24.10 16.91 -18.29
C MET A 2 23.05 17.18 -19.38
N TYR A 3 22.71 16.16 -20.14
CA TYR A 3 21.64 16.22 -21.16
C TYR A 3 20.32 16.58 -20.45
N GLN A 4 19.79 17.73 -20.77
CA GLN A 4 18.39 18.05 -20.46
C GLN A 4 17.55 17.16 -21.37
N MET A 5 17.16 15.99 -20.84
CA MET A 5 16.10 15.23 -21.48
C MET A 5 14.90 16.16 -21.66
N ASN A 6 14.37 16.19 -22.86
CA ASN A 6 13.13 16.89 -23.20
C ASN A 6 11.91 16.21 -22.51
N PHE A 7 11.97 16.09 -21.18
CA PHE A 7 10.81 15.96 -20.31
C PHE A 7 10.07 17.31 -20.20
N SER A 8 10.14 18.10 -21.26
CA SER A 8 9.41 19.38 -21.38
C SER A 8 7.91 19.22 -21.08
N TYR A 9 7.40 18.00 -21.25
CA TYR A 9 6.01 17.65 -20.95
C TYR A 9 5.75 17.54 -19.44
N SER A 10 6.72 17.06 -18.66
CA SER A 10 6.60 16.89 -17.21
C SER A 10 6.69 18.23 -16.45
N LYS A 11 7.62 19.11 -16.83
CA LYS A 11 7.78 20.41 -16.16
C LYS A 11 6.59 21.35 -16.33
N GLN A 12 5.97 21.40 -17.50
CA GLN A 12 4.80 22.27 -17.73
C GLN A 12 3.56 21.82 -16.96
N THR A 13 3.41 20.52 -16.72
CA THR A 13 2.26 19.96 -15.99
C THR A 13 2.43 20.12 -14.48
N LEU A 14 3.67 20.10 -13.96
CA LEU A 14 3.97 20.37 -12.55
C LEU A 14 3.88 21.84 -12.16
N LEU A 15 3.99 22.76 -13.12
CA LEU A 15 4.05 24.22 -12.88
C LEU A 15 2.68 24.91 -12.92
N ARG A 16 1.62 24.24 -13.29
CA ARG A 16 0.27 24.77 -13.09
C ARG A 16 -0.36 24.09 -11.89
N PRO A 17 -0.59 24.81 -10.78
CA PRO A 17 -1.50 24.36 -9.74
C PRO A 17 -2.93 24.48 -10.28
N GLN A 18 -3.31 23.64 -11.24
CA GLN A 18 -4.72 23.31 -11.29
C GLN A 18 -5.02 22.76 -9.90
N LYS A 19 -6.08 23.29 -9.25
CA LYS A 19 -6.63 22.71 -8.03
C LYS A 19 -7.10 21.29 -8.40
N GLU A 20 -6.10 20.39 -8.62
CA GLU A 20 -6.37 19.03 -8.98
C GLU A 20 -7.06 18.41 -7.80
N LYS A 21 -8.24 17.93 -8.02
CA LYS A 21 -9.02 17.22 -7.02
C LYS A 21 -8.44 15.80 -6.88
N TYR A 22 -7.12 15.69 -6.55
CA TYR A 22 -6.46 14.40 -6.33
C TYR A 22 -7.16 13.58 -5.24
N LEU A 23 -7.70 14.23 -4.23
CA LEU A 23 -8.56 13.61 -3.22
C LEU A 23 -9.80 12.96 -3.83
N SER A 24 -10.28 13.43 -4.99
CA SER A 24 -11.41 12.78 -5.65
C SER A 24 -11.11 11.35 -6.09
N THR A 25 -9.85 11.03 -6.44
CA THR A 25 -9.46 9.64 -6.78
C THR A 25 -9.55 8.74 -5.55
N PHE A 26 -9.08 9.22 -4.40
CA PHE A 26 -9.22 8.51 -3.12
C PHE A 26 -10.70 8.24 -2.78
N PHE A 27 -11.54 9.27 -2.82
CA PHE A 27 -12.95 9.12 -2.44
C PHE A 27 -13.75 8.27 -3.45
N ILE A 28 -13.44 8.34 -4.74
CA ILE A 28 -14.06 7.45 -5.74
C ILE A 28 -13.66 6.01 -5.45
N ALA A 29 -12.37 5.73 -5.22
CA ALA A 29 -11.91 4.38 -4.90
C ALA A 29 -12.51 3.88 -3.57
N LEU A 30 -12.60 4.75 -2.56
CA LEU A 30 -13.24 4.44 -1.28
C LEU A 30 -14.72 4.06 -1.48
N PHE A 31 -15.45 4.83 -2.28
CA PHE A 31 -16.84 4.55 -2.61
C PHE A 31 -17.00 3.23 -3.37
N VAL A 32 -16.17 2.99 -4.39
CA VAL A 32 -16.21 1.74 -5.18
C VAL A 32 -15.89 0.55 -4.29
N ALA A 33 -14.83 0.63 -3.46
CA ALA A 33 -14.49 -0.45 -2.53
C ALA A 33 -15.61 -0.68 -1.49
N ALA A 34 -16.20 0.40 -0.97
CA ALA A 34 -17.34 0.28 -0.06
C ALA A 34 -18.54 -0.39 -0.73
N ALA A 35 -18.87 0.01 -1.96
CA ALA A 35 -19.97 -0.60 -2.72
C ALA A 35 -19.75 -2.10 -3.00
N LEU A 36 -18.48 -2.52 -3.15
CA LEU A 36 -18.11 -3.93 -3.35
C LEU A 36 -18.13 -4.73 -2.04
N PHE A 37 -17.56 -4.20 -0.96
CA PHE A 37 -17.30 -4.99 0.25
C PHE A 37 -18.34 -4.82 1.37
N VAL A 38 -19.03 -3.67 1.48
CA VAL A 38 -20.04 -3.45 2.51
C VAL A 38 -21.21 -4.45 2.43
N PRO A 39 -21.73 -4.85 1.25
CA PRO A 39 -22.76 -5.89 1.17
C PRO A 39 -22.33 -7.21 1.83
N TYR A 40 -21.07 -7.64 1.63
CA TYR A 40 -20.56 -8.84 2.28
C TYR A 40 -20.42 -8.68 3.79
N MET A 41 -20.06 -7.48 4.27
CA MET A 41 -20.01 -7.19 5.70
C MET A 41 -21.43 -7.22 6.32
N ILE A 42 -22.43 -6.70 5.63
CA ILE A 42 -23.83 -6.75 6.09
C ILE A 42 -24.31 -8.21 6.19
N MET A 43 -24.02 -9.03 5.17
CA MET A 43 -24.34 -10.46 5.17
C MET A 43 -23.59 -11.23 6.26
N GLY A 44 -22.39 -10.78 6.62
CA GLY A 44 -21.53 -11.36 7.66
C GLY A 44 -21.73 -10.73 9.05
N GLU A 45 -22.90 -10.12 9.33
CA GLU A 45 -23.23 -9.53 10.64
C GLU A 45 -22.19 -8.51 11.12
N GLY A 46 -21.61 -7.76 10.20
CA GLY A 46 -20.55 -6.75 10.45
C GLY A 46 -19.13 -7.26 10.22
N TYR A 47 -18.94 -8.55 10.02
CA TYR A 47 -17.62 -9.13 9.69
C TYR A 47 -17.42 -9.17 8.17
N PHE A 48 -16.23 -8.78 7.73
CA PHE A 48 -15.77 -9.15 6.40
C PHE A 48 -15.05 -10.49 6.49
N THR A 49 -15.64 -11.51 5.89
CA THR A 49 -15.05 -12.84 5.79
C THR A 49 -14.69 -13.13 4.34
N PHE A 50 -13.59 -13.81 4.14
CA PHE A 50 -13.14 -14.26 2.83
C PHE A 50 -12.67 -15.71 2.96
N TYR A 51 -12.16 -16.33 1.90
CA TYR A 51 -11.67 -17.71 1.99
C TYR A 51 -10.19 -17.76 2.42
N GLY A 52 -9.72 -18.96 2.77
CA GLY A 52 -8.32 -19.25 3.03
C GLY A 52 -7.75 -18.45 4.19
N ASP A 53 -6.53 -17.96 4.02
CA ASP A 53 -5.72 -17.33 5.05
C ASP A 53 -6.33 -16.05 5.62
N PHE A 54 -7.28 -15.41 4.91
CA PHE A 54 -7.93 -14.22 5.47
C PHE A 54 -8.62 -14.54 6.79
N ASN A 55 -9.43 -15.59 6.84
CA ASN A 55 -10.19 -15.96 8.03
C ASN A 55 -9.35 -16.71 9.06
N VAL A 56 -8.53 -17.70 8.59
CA VAL A 56 -7.83 -18.62 9.51
C VAL A 56 -6.48 -18.09 10.01
N GLN A 57 -5.93 -17.07 9.35
CA GLN A 57 -4.62 -16.52 9.68
C GLN A 57 -4.67 -15.00 9.93
N GLN A 58 -5.15 -14.19 8.97
CA GLN A 58 -5.02 -12.74 9.04
C GLN A 58 -5.82 -12.15 10.22
N ILE A 59 -7.07 -12.55 10.40
CA ILE A 59 -7.90 -12.09 11.53
C ILE A 59 -7.31 -12.52 12.88
N PRO A 60 -6.99 -13.82 13.11
CA PRO A 60 -6.35 -14.25 14.35
C PRO A 60 -5.02 -13.55 14.65
N PHE A 61 -4.18 -13.35 13.63
CA PHE A 61 -2.90 -12.66 13.81
C PHE A 61 -3.09 -11.20 14.21
N TYR A 62 -4.04 -10.49 13.59
CA TYR A 62 -4.37 -9.11 14.00
C TYR A 62 -4.83 -9.06 15.45
N MET A 63 -5.72 -9.97 15.88
CA MET A 63 -6.19 -10.04 17.28
C MET A 63 -5.06 -10.37 18.24
N GLN A 64 -4.23 -11.37 17.92
CA GLN A 64 -3.09 -11.78 18.76
C GLN A 64 -2.08 -10.65 18.92
N CYS A 65 -1.70 -10.01 17.81
CA CYS A 65 -0.73 -8.93 17.85
C CYS A 65 -1.28 -7.67 18.51
N HIS A 66 -2.54 -7.34 18.29
CA HIS A 66 -3.22 -6.25 18.97
C HIS A 66 -3.20 -6.45 20.50
N LYS A 67 -3.52 -7.67 20.97
CA LYS A 67 -3.46 -8.03 22.39
C LYS A 67 -2.02 -7.93 22.93
N ALA A 68 -1.03 -8.46 22.19
CA ALA A 68 0.37 -8.44 22.59
C ALA A 68 0.92 -7.01 22.70
N VAL A 69 0.65 -6.15 21.72
CA VAL A 69 1.06 -4.74 21.74
C VAL A 69 0.43 -4.00 22.92
N LYS A 70 -0.87 -4.19 23.17
CA LYS A 70 -1.57 -3.54 24.30
C LYS A 70 -1.09 -4.00 25.68
N SER A 71 -0.66 -5.25 25.80
CA SER A 71 -0.13 -5.79 27.06
C SER A 71 1.38 -5.56 27.24
N GLY A 72 2.09 -5.02 26.23
CA GLY A 72 3.53 -4.84 26.25
C GLY A 72 4.34 -6.13 26.00
N ASN A 73 3.70 -7.26 25.70
CA ASN A 73 4.35 -8.54 25.45
C ASN A 73 4.80 -8.67 23.99
N ILE A 74 5.77 -7.85 23.59
CA ILE A 74 6.21 -7.71 22.20
C ILE A 74 7.53 -8.44 21.87
N PHE A 75 8.14 -9.14 22.82
CA PHE A 75 9.42 -9.82 22.61
C PHE A 75 9.26 -11.33 22.41
N TRP A 76 8.50 -11.99 23.28
CA TRP A 76 8.29 -13.42 23.26
C TRP A 76 6.82 -13.77 23.38
N SER A 77 6.32 -14.65 22.55
CA SER A 77 4.93 -15.12 22.58
C SER A 77 4.89 -16.60 22.96
N TRP A 78 4.32 -16.90 24.12
CA TRP A 78 4.07 -18.27 24.54
C TRP A 78 2.85 -18.91 23.87
N THR A 79 2.04 -18.10 23.18
CA THR A 79 0.81 -18.53 22.49
C THR A 79 1.04 -18.73 20.98
N THR A 80 2.26 -18.56 20.52
CA THR A 80 2.67 -18.83 19.14
C THR A 80 3.46 -20.13 19.12
N ASP A 81 2.90 -21.17 18.52
CA ASP A 81 3.44 -22.54 18.52
C ASP A 81 3.81 -23.02 19.95
N LEU A 82 5.06 -23.42 20.16
CA LEU A 82 5.61 -23.82 21.47
C LEU A 82 6.35 -22.66 22.18
N GLY A 83 6.13 -21.43 21.74
CA GLY A 83 6.84 -20.24 22.15
C GLY A 83 7.79 -19.75 21.05
N ALA A 84 7.61 -18.49 20.64
CA ALA A 84 8.38 -17.91 19.53
C ALA A 84 8.67 -16.42 19.76
N ASN A 85 9.72 -15.92 19.08
CA ASN A 85 9.98 -14.49 19.01
C ASN A 85 8.82 -13.77 18.31
N PHE A 86 8.16 -12.85 19.04
CA PHE A 86 6.97 -12.17 18.54
C PHE A 86 7.23 -11.33 17.28
N ILE A 87 8.31 -10.54 17.30
CA ILE A 87 8.66 -9.69 16.15
C ILE A 87 8.99 -10.55 14.93
N GLY A 88 9.82 -11.59 15.11
CA GLY A 88 10.20 -12.49 14.03
C GLY A 88 9.00 -13.22 13.40
N SER A 89 8.01 -13.58 14.22
CA SER A 89 6.81 -14.30 13.74
C SER A 89 5.81 -13.41 13.01
N TYR A 90 5.66 -12.14 13.42
CA TYR A 90 4.54 -11.30 12.98
C TYR A 90 4.95 -10.05 12.18
N SER A 91 6.25 -9.73 12.09
CA SER A 91 6.70 -8.55 11.33
C SER A 91 6.29 -8.61 9.86
N PHE A 92 6.36 -9.79 9.24
CA PHE A 92 5.97 -10.00 7.85
C PHE A 92 4.49 -9.72 7.61
N TYR A 93 3.64 -10.09 8.55
CA TYR A 93 2.19 -10.05 8.35
C TYR A 93 1.57 -8.70 8.63
N LEU A 94 2.07 -7.96 9.66
CA LEU A 94 1.32 -6.80 10.11
C LEU A 94 2.07 -5.76 10.94
N LEU A 95 3.19 -6.09 11.62
CA LEU A 95 3.84 -5.12 12.52
C LEU A 95 4.41 -3.91 11.77
N GLY A 96 4.83 -4.06 10.52
CA GLY A 96 5.25 -2.97 9.65
C GLY A 96 4.09 -2.24 8.96
N SER A 97 2.85 -2.72 9.09
CA SER A 97 1.69 -2.15 8.42
C SER A 97 1.12 -0.94 9.18
N PRO A 98 1.02 0.25 8.55
CA PRO A 98 0.36 1.38 9.18
C PRO A 98 -1.12 1.10 9.48
N PHE A 99 -1.76 0.24 8.71
CA PHE A 99 -3.17 -0.15 8.91
C PHE A 99 -3.39 -0.99 10.16
N PHE A 100 -2.42 -1.84 10.53
CA PHE A 100 -2.47 -2.53 11.81
C PHE A 100 -2.46 -1.54 12.98
N TRP A 101 -1.59 -0.54 12.94
CA TRP A 101 -1.49 0.45 14.01
C TRP A 101 -2.74 1.30 14.17
N LEU A 102 -3.56 1.45 13.12
CA LEU A 102 -4.88 2.09 13.22
C LEU A 102 -5.87 1.28 14.07
N THR A 103 -5.62 0.01 14.33
CA THR A 103 -6.50 -0.81 15.20
C THR A 103 -6.25 -0.59 16.67
N ILE A 104 -5.07 -0.14 17.07
CA ILE A 104 -4.63 -0.06 18.47
C ILE A 104 -5.52 0.81 19.37
N PRO A 105 -6.12 1.94 18.93
CA PRO A 105 -7.04 2.71 19.75
C PRO A 105 -8.31 1.96 20.16
N PHE A 106 -8.68 0.92 19.42
CA PHE A 106 -9.91 0.16 19.64
C PHE A 106 -9.71 -1.01 20.63
N PRO A 107 -10.77 -1.55 21.25
CA PRO A 107 -10.69 -2.77 22.03
C PRO A 107 -10.46 -4.01 21.14
N ASN A 108 -9.84 -5.05 21.72
CA ASN A 108 -9.46 -6.24 20.95
C ASN A 108 -10.63 -6.97 20.27
N TRP A 109 -11.81 -6.95 20.87
CA TRP A 109 -13.01 -7.57 20.30
C TRP A 109 -13.50 -6.87 19.02
N MET A 110 -13.16 -5.60 18.80
CA MET A 110 -13.50 -4.86 17.59
C MET A 110 -12.59 -5.18 16.39
N VAL A 111 -11.42 -5.76 16.63
CA VAL A 111 -10.42 -5.99 15.56
C VAL A 111 -11.01 -6.74 14.35
N PRO A 112 -11.78 -7.84 14.53
CA PRO A 112 -12.39 -8.54 13.38
C PRO A 112 -13.33 -7.64 12.56
N TYR A 113 -14.06 -6.73 13.21
CA TYR A 113 -14.96 -5.78 12.53
C TYR A 113 -14.20 -4.70 11.76
N LEU A 114 -12.98 -4.36 12.19
CA LEU A 114 -12.14 -3.37 11.53
C LEU A 114 -11.48 -3.90 10.25
N MET A 115 -11.39 -5.21 10.07
CA MET A 115 -10.71 -5.81 8.92
C MET A 115 -11.33 -5.39 7.58
N GLY A 116 -12.66 -5.36 7.48
CA GLY A 116 -13.37 -4.90 6.28
C GLY A 116 -13.17 -3.40 5.98
N PRO A 117 -13.44 -2.50 6.92
CA PRO A 117 -13.14 -1.07 6.75
C PRO A 117 -11.67 -0.77 6.40
N LEU A 118 -10.72 -1.47 7.02
CA LEU A 118 -9.30 -1.33 6.69
C LEU A 118 -8.98 -1.81 5.27
N LEU A 119 -9.61 -2.91 4.82
CA LEU A 119 -9.48 -3.37 3.44
C LEU A 119 -9.97 -2.31 2.45
N ILE A 120 -11.16 -1.73 2.69
CA ILE A 120 -11.71 -0.63 1.90
C ILE A 120 -10.73 0.55 1.83
N LEU A 121 -10.16 0.92 2.98
CA LEU A 121 -9.18 1.99 3.08
C LEU A 121 -7.90 1.67 2.28
N LYS A 122 -7.42 0.42 2.30
CA LYS A 122 -6.25 -0.02 1.52
C LYS A 122 -6.47 0.16 0.02
N PHE A 123 -7.63 -0.22 -0.52
CA PHE A 123 -7.96 0.02 -1.93
C PHE A 123 -7.96 1.51 -2.29
N ALA A 124 -8.52 2.36 -1.41
CA ALA A 124 -8.51 3.80 -1.61
C ALA A 124 -7.09 4.38 -1.58
N CYS A 125 -6.25 3.92 -0.65
CA CYS A 125 -4.84 4.31 -0.57
C CYS A 125 -4.04 3.84 -1.79
N ALA A 126 -4.29 2.64 -2.31
CA ALA A 126 -3.64 2.13 -3.52
C ALA A 126 -3.97 2.99 -4.75
N ALA A 127 -5.24 3.38 -4.91
CA ALA A 127 -5.63 4.31 -5.97
C ALA A 127 -5.00 5.69 -5.77
N PHE A 128 -4.91 6.16 -4.55
CA PHE A 128 -4.33 7.46 -4.23
C PHE A 128 -2.83 7.52 -4.54
N THR A 129 -2.06 6.53 -4.08
CA THR A 129 -0.61 6.50 -4.32
C THR A 129 -0.26 6.30 -5.79
N SER A 130 -0.96 5.39 -6.47
CA SER A 130 -0.75 5.14 -7.89
C SER A 130 -1.16 6.32 -8.76
N TYR A 131 -2.15 7.12 -8.36
CA TYR A 131 -2.53 8.34 -9.07
C TYR A 131 -1.35 9.30 -9.24
N PHE A 132 -0.57 9.55 -8.18
CA PHE A 132 0.55 10.48 -8.24
C PHE A 132 1.66 9.99 -9.17
N TYR A 133 1.92 8.69 -9.18
CA TYR A 133 2.89 8.12 -10.10
C TYR A 133 2.40 8.17 -11.54
N ILE A 134 1.19 7.68 -11.84
CA ILE A 134 0.61 7.65 -13.18
C ILE A 134 0.40 9.06 -13.73
N ARG A 135 0.09 10.02 -12.88
CA ARG A 135 -0.10 11.43 -13.26
C ARG A 135 1.13 12.05 -13.91
N ARG A 136 2.32 11.54 -13.63
CA ARG A 136 3.56 12.00 -14.28
C ARG A 136 3.61 11.66 -15.78
N PHE A 137 2.93 10.63 -16.20
CA PHE A 137 2.96 10.11 -17.58
C PHE A 137 1.69 10.39 -18.38
N THR A 138 0.65 10.92 -17.75
CA THR A 138 -0.63 11.17 -18.40
C THR A 138 -0.86 12.65 -18.68
N ARG A 139 -1.55 12.94 -19.83
CA ARG A 139 -1.86 14.31 -20.22
C ARG A 139 -2.97 14.91 -19.36
N THR A 140 -3.95 14.11 -18.97
CA THR A 140 -5.14 14.59 -18.27
C THR A 140 -5.28 13.95 -16.90
N PRO A 141 -5.82 14.68 -15.90
CA PRO A 141 -6.11 14.11 -14.59
C PRO A 141 -7.10 12.94 -14.64
N GLN A 142 -8.02 12.95 -15.63
CA GLN A 142 -9.01 11.89 -15.83
C GLN A 142 -8.35 10.58 -16.23
N ALA A 143 -7.38 10.63 -17.16
CA ALA A 143 -6.62 9.44 -17.56
C ALA A 143 -5.79 8.88 -16.41
N ALA A 144 -5.16 9.76 -15.59
CA ALA A 144 -4.44 9.33 -14.39
C ALA A 144 -5.37 8.65 -13.38
N ARG A 145 -6.57 9.21 -13.18
CA ARG A 145 -7.58 8.65 -12.27
C ARG A 145 -8.04 7.28 -12.73
N LEU A 146 -8.36 7.14 -14.03
CA LEU A 146 -8.75 5.84 -14.60
C LEU A 146 -7.64 4.80 -14.40
N GLY A 147 -6.39 5.14 -14.74
CA GLY A 147 -5.24 4.26 -14.54
C GLY A 147 -5.03 3.88 -13.07
N ALA A 148 -5.22 4.81 -12.15
CA ALA A 148 -5.11 4.57 -10.72
C ALA A 148 -6.21 3.62 -10.19
N LEU A 149 -7.43 3.76 -10.67
CA LEU A 149 -8.52 2.85 -10.33
C LEU A 149 -8.28 1.45 -10.91
N LEU A 150 -7.84 1.35 -12.17
CA LEU A 150 -7.49 0.07 -12.79
C LEU A 150 -6.34 -0.63 -12.05
N TYR A 151 -5.35 0.13 -11.55
CA TYR A 151 -4.28 -0.40 -10.72
C TYR A 151 -4.80 -0.92 -9.38
N ALA A 152 -5.55 -0.11 -8.64
CA ALA A 152 -6.05 -0.45 -7.32
C ALA A 152 -7.01 -1.66 -7.34
N PHE A 153 -7.89 -1.73 -8.36
CA PHE A 153 -8.86 -2.82 -8.53
C PHE A 153 -8.40 -3.87 -9.55
N SER A 154 -7.09 -4.01 -9.74
CA SER A 154 -6.52 -5.04 -10.62
C SER A 154 -6.85 -6.45 -10.12
N GLY A 155 -6.77 -7.43 -11.03
CA GLY A 155 -6.93 -8.84 -10.67
C GLY A 155 -5.97 -9.29 -9.58
N PHE A 156 -4.74 -8.74 -9.55
CA PHE A 156 -3.78 -9.00 -8.48
C PHE A 156 -4.30 -8.53 -7.12
N SER A 157 -4.85 -7.32 -7.03
CA SER A 157 -5.39 -6.77 -5.78
C SER A 157 -6.59 -7.58 -5.27
N ILE A 158 -7.51 -7.94 -6.18
CA ILE A 158 -8.72 -8.71 -5.82
C ILE A 158 -8.34 -10.14 -5.42
N TYR A 159 -7.47 -10.80 -6.18
CA TYR A 159 -7.03 -12.15 -5.85
C TYR A 159 -6.31 -12.23 -4.50
N ASN A 160 -5.49 -11.24 -4.18
CA ASN A 160 -4.69 -11.23 -2.95
C ASN A 160 -5.43 -10.67 -1.72
N ILE A 161 -6.76 -10.54 -1.74
CA ILE A 161 -7.53 -10.16 -0.53
C ILE A 161 -7.29 -11.15 0.61
N PHE A 162 -7.16 -12.43 0.31
CA PHE A 162 -6.91 -13.46 1.33
C PHE A 162 -5.53 -13.33 2.00
N PHE A 163 -4.56 -12.69 1.34
CA PHE A 163 -3.29 -12.24 1.90
C PHE A 163 -3.35 -10.74 2.19
N ASN A 164 -4.12 -10.35 3.19
CA ASN A 164 -4.41 -8.94 3.50
C ASN A 164 -3.15 -8.05 3.59
N HIS A 165 -2.01 -8.59 4.03
CA HIS A 165 -0.73 -7.89 4.14
C HIS A 165 -0.04 -7.65 2.78
N PHE A 166 -0.51 -8.22 1.68
CA PHE A 166 0.03 -7.94 0.35
C PHE A 166 -0.43 -6.58 -0.20
N HIS A 167 -1.54 -6.06 0.33
CA HIS A 167 -2.05 -4.75 -0.10
C HIS A 167 -1.13 -3.58 0.32
N GLU A 168 -0.34 -3.73 1.38
CA GLU A 168 0.67 -2.74 1.73
C GLU A 168 1.73 -2.58 0.63
N ALA A 169 2.12 -3.69 0.01
CA ALA A 169 3.04 -3.67 -1.12
C ALA A 169 2.43 -2.95 -2.33
N ILE A 170 1.12 -3.19 -2.62
CA ILE A 170 0.41 -2.50 -3.69
C ILE A 170 0.37 -0.98 -3.45
N ILE A 171 0.21 -0.55 -2.20
CA ILE A 171 0.18 0.88 -1.82
C ILE A 171 1.58 1.51 -1.89
N ALA A 172 2.60 0.80 -1.40
CA ALA A 172 3.95 1.33 -1.26
C ALA A 172 4.71 1.38 -2.59
N PHE A 173 4.47 0.43 -3.50
CA PHE A 173 5.22 0.34 -4.76
C PHE A 173 5.11 1.58 -5.66
N PRO A 174 3.93 2.16 -5.92
CA PRO A 174 3.84 3.42 -6.67
C PRO A 174 4.57 4.59 -6.00
N VAL A 175 4.64 4.60 -4.65
CA VAL A 175 5.39 5.62 -3.91
C VAL A 175 6.89 5.47 -4.17
N LEU A 176 7.41 4.24 -4.18
CA LEU A 176 8.82 3.95 -4.51
C LEU A 176 9.16 4.38 -5.95
N LEU A 177 8.31 4.05 -6.92
CA LEU A 177 8.52 4.44 -8.31
C LEU A 177 8.47 5.97 -8.50
N LEU A 178 7.51 6.64 -7.85
CA LEU A 178 7.44 8.10 -7.85
C LEU A 178 8.69 8.73 -7.23
N ALA A 179 9.18 8.17 -6.13
CA ALA A 179 10.38 8.64 -5.45
C ALA A 179 11.63 8.42 -6.29
N LEU A 180 11.73 7.32 -7.06
CA LEU A 180 12.80 7.08 -8.02
C LEU A 180 12.78 8.13 -9.14
N GLU A 181 11.61 8.43 -9.71
CA GLU A 181 11.45 9.49 -10.71
C GLU A 181 11.90 10.86 -10.16
N GLN A 182 11.51 11.17 -8.92
CA GLN A 182 11.93 12.40 -8.26
C GLN A 182 13.42 12.42 -7.91
N LEU A 183 14.04 11.28 -7.64
CA LEU A 183 15.47 11.17 -7.46
C LEU A 183 16.20 11.55 -8.75
N ILE A 184 15.76 11.02 -9.88
CA ILE A 184 16.39 11.24 -11.19
C ILE A 184 16.18 12.69 -11.68
N THR A 185 14.94 13.19 -11.58
CA THR A 185 14.54 14.47 -12.18
C THR A 185 14.77 15.67 -11.26
N GLU A 186 14.67 15.49 -9.95
CA GLU A 186 14.64 16.55 -8.95
C GLU A 186 15.75 16.39 -7.88
N ASN A 187 16.56 15.32 -7.95
CA ASN A 187 17.61 14.99 -6.97
C ASN A 187 17.10 14.86 -5.52
N ARG A 188 15.86 14.37 -5.33
CA ARG A 188 15.24 14.20 -4.00
C ARG A 188 15.68 12.91 -3.31
N ARG A 189 16.94 12.87 -2.87
CA ARG A 189 17.57 11.67 -2.27
C ARG A 189 16.85 11.16 -1.03
N MET A 190 16.46 12.06 -0.12
CA MET A 190 15.79 11.69 1.13
C MET A 190 14.41 11.08 0.89
N VAL A 191 13.63 11.58 -0.08
CA VAL A 191 12.32 11.02 -0.43
C VAL A 191 12.47 9.59 -0.93
N PHE A 192 13.49 9.33 -1.77
CA PHE A 192 13.79 7.98 -2.24
C PHE A 192 14.23 7.07 -1.09
N ALA A 193 15.15 7.50 -0.23
CA ALA A 193 15.61 6.71 0.91
C ALA A 193 14.45 6.34 1.86
N LEU A 194 13.57 7.31 2.17
CA LEU A 194 12.42 7.06 3.01
C LEU A 194 11.40 6.12 2.36
N SER A 195 11.19 6.20 1.04
CA SER A 195 10.29 5.28 0.33
C SER A 195 10.85 3.85 0.28
N VAL A 196 12.16 3.70 0.12
CA VAL A 196 12.85 2.39 0.23
C VAL A 196 12.67 1.81 1.62
N ALA A 197 12.90 2.60 2.67
CA ALA A 197 12.71 2.17 4.06
C ALA A 197 11.24 1.78 4.34
N LEU A 198 10.28 2.56 3.85
CA LEU A 198 8.86 2.25 3.95
C LEU A 198 8.54 0.88 3.33
N CYS A 199 8.98 0.63 2.10
CA CYS A 199 8.74 -0.64 1.41
C CYS A 199 9.38 -1.82 2.17
N ALA A 200 10.62 -1.65 2.67
CA ALA A 200 11.32 -2.69 3.41
C ALA A 200 10.62 -3.06 4.72
N VAL A 201 10.12 -2.06 5.46
CA VAL A 201 9.47 -2.26 6.76
C VAL A 201 8.05 -2.80 6.60
N THR A 202 7.30 -2.34 5.58
CA THR A 202 5.91 -2.77 5.41
C THR A 202 5.79 -4.21 4.93
N ASN A 203 6.63 -4.64 3.98
CA ASN A 203 6.61 -6.02 3.49
C ASN A 203 7.95 -6.40 2.83
N TYR A 204 8.86 -6.98 3.60
CA TYR A 204 10.20 -7.33 3.14
C TYR A 204 10.20 -8.39 2.01
N PHE A 205 9.21 -9.25 1.94
CA PHE A 205 9.11 -10.28 0.88
C PHE A 205 8.92 -9.62 -0.49
N PHE A 206 7.93 -8.74 -0.62
CA PHE A 206 7.74 -8.00 -1.86
C PHE A 206 8.84 -6.97 -2.11
N PHE A 207 9.46 -6.46 -1.05
CA PHE A 207 10.55 -5.50 -1.17
C PHE A 207 11.70 -6.02 -2.03
N PHE A 208 12.04 -7.31 -1.93
CA PHE A 208 13.05 -7.92 -2.80
C PHE A 208 12.68 -7.77 -4.29
N GLY A 209 11.46 -8.13 -4.66
CA GLY A 209 10.96 -7.95 -6.03
C GLY A 209 10.92 -6.49 -6.47
N MET A 210 10.52 -5.59 -5.56
CA MET A 210 10.52 -4.14 -5.80
C MET A 210 11.92 -3.61 -6.06
N VAL A 211 12.95 -4.08 -5.35
CA VAL A 211 14.35 -3.69 -5.58
C VAL A 211 14.80 -4.13 -6.96
N VAL A 212 14.58 -5.40 -7.32
CA VAL A 212 14.93 -5.91 -8.64
C VAL A 212 14.26 -5.10 -9.75
N PHE A 213 12.95 -4.89 -9.63
CA PHE A 213 12.22 -4.07 -10.60
C PHE A 213 12.75 -2.64 -10.67
N THR A 214 13.01 -2.01 -9.52
CA THR A 214 13.49 -0.63 -9.44
C THR A 214 14.86 -0.47 -10.13
N VAL A 215 15.76 -1.44 -9.97
CA VAL A 215 17.06 -1.46 -10.64
C VAL A 215 16.89 -1.58 -12.16
N ILE A 216 16.08 -2.52 -12.62
CA ILE A 216 15.79 -2.71 -14.06
C ILE A 216 15.15 -1.44 -14.65
N TYR A 217 14.19 -0.87 -13.95
CA TYR A 217 13.50 0.36 -14.36
C TYR A 217 14.47 1.55 -14.43
N PHE A 218 15.33 1.71 -13.43
CA PHE A 218 16.38 2.74 -13.42
C PHE A 218 17.33 2.62 -14.61
N LEU A 219 17.82 1.40 -14.90
CA LEU A 219 18.69 1.14 -16.04
C LEU A 219 17.98 1.43 -17.37
N SER A 220 16.70 1.07 -17.48
CA SER A 220 15.88 1.39 -18.66
C SER A 220 15.75 2.90 -18.85
N LEU A 221 15.53 3.66 -17.79
CA LEU A 221 15.42 5.12 -17.86
C LEU A 221 16.73 5.78 -18.31
N ILE A 222 17.88 5.29 -17.85
CA ILE A 222 19.18 5.79 -18.29
C ILE A 222 19.41 5.49 -19.77
N HIS A 223 19.15 4.25 -20.20
CA HIS A 223 19.35 3.84 -21.59
C HIS A 223 18.45 4.59 -22.58
N ILE A 224 17.23 4.94 -22.21
CA ILE A 224 16.31 5.74 -23.03
C ILE A 224 16.79 7.20 -23.11
N SER A 225 17.63 7.65 -22.17
CA SER A 225 18.14 9.02 -22.10
C SER A 225 19.42 9.26 -22.92
N GLU A 226 20.09 8.21 -23.34
CA GLU A 226 21.24 8.27 -24.28
C GLU A 226 20.77 8.29 -25.73
#